data_16c20bd36bf5fa847405deaec90e56b8
#
_entry.id   16c20bd36bf5fa847405deaec90e56b8
#
_cell.length_a   1.000
_cell.length_b   1.000
_cell.length_c   1.000
_cell.angle_alpha   90.00
_cell.angle_beta   90.00
_cell.angle_gamma   90.00
#
_symmetry.space_group_name_H-M   'P 1'
#
loop_
_entity.id
_entity.type
_entity.pdbx_description
1 polymer ?
#
loop_
_entity_poly.entity_id
_entity_poly.type
_entity_poly.pdbx_seq_one_letter_code
_entity_poly.pdbx_strand_id
1 'polypeptide(L)'
;TPGQNSNAVAELAFGLMVMAVRNMYNGTSGTELMGKKLGIHAYGNVGRNVARIAKGFGMEIYAFDAFCPKEVIEKDGVKAVGSAEELYSTCDVVSLHIPATAETKNSINYALVNKMPKGALLVNTARKEVINEAELIQLMEERTDLKYMTDIMPAANETFAAKFAGRYFSTPKKMGAQTAEANINAGIAAAKQIVGFLKDGCEKFRVNRK
;
A
#
# COMPACT_ATOMS: atom_id res chain seq x y z
N THR A 1 -15.99 0.31 -11.79
CA THR A 1 -15.97 1.63 -11.11
C THR A 1 -14.61 1.87 -10.42
N PRO A 2 -13.52 2.12 -11.19
CA PRO A 2 -12.20 2.32 -10.62
C PRO A 2 -12.15 3.51 -9.64
N GLY A 3 -11.39 3.38 -8.56
CA GLY A 3 -11.09 4.47 -7.63
C GLY A 3 -12.12 4.74 -6.53
N GLN A 4 -13.30 4.13 -6.57
CA GLN A 4 -14.39 4.45 -5.64
C GLN A 4 -14.12 4.03 -4.18
N ASN A 5 -13.26 3.05 -3.98
CA ASN A 5 -12.84 2.54 -2.67
C ASN A 5 -11.42 2.96 -2.28
N SER A 6 -10.77 3.80 -3.09
CA SER A 6 -9.35 4.10 -2.91
C SER A 6 -9.05 4.86 -1.63
N ASN A 7 -9.97 5.71 -1.18
CA ASN A 7 -9.83 6.43 0.07
C ASN A 7 -9.90 5.46 1.28
N ALA A 8 -10.87 4.55 1.28
CA ALA A 8 -11.01 3.56 2.35
C ALA A 8 -9.75 2.69 2.51
N VAL A 9 -9.17 2.24 1.38
CA VAL A 9 -7.91 1.48 1.40
C VAL A 9 -6.75 2.32 1.94
N ALA A 10 -6.68 3.59 1.57
CA ALA A 10 -5.65 4.50 2.06
C ALA A 10 -5.76 4.75 3.57
N GLU A 11 -6.98 4.93 4.09
CA GLU A 11 -7.21 5.08 5.53
C GLU A 11 -6.81 3.82 6.30
N LEU A 12 -7.16 2.63 5.79
CA LEU A 12 -6.72 1.38 6.42
C LEU A 12 -5.19 1.25 6.43
N ALA A 13 -4.51 1.63 5.34
CA ALA A 13 -3.05 1.63 5.30
C ALA A 13 -2.46 2.50 6.42
N PHE A 14 -3.03 3.68 6.69
CA PHE A 14 -2.62 4.53 7.82
C PHE A 14 -2.97 3.91 9.18
N GLY A 15 -4.13 3.27 9.32
CA GLY A 15 -4.46 2.50 10.52
C GLY A 15 -3.41 1.45 10.85
N LEU A 16 -2.95 0.70 9.83
CA LEU A 16 -1.88 -0.29 9.96
C LEU A 16 -0.53 0.36 10.30
N MET A 17 -0.19 1.49 9.68
CA MET A 17 1.03 2.24 9.99
C MET A 17 1.04 2.73 11.45
N VAL A 18 -0.05 3.37 11.89
CA VAL A 18 -0.17 3.86 13.28
C VAL A 18 -0.07 2.70 14.26
N MET A 19 -0.78 1.59 14.03
CA MET A 19 -0.70 0.40 14.87
C MET A 19 0.72 -0.14 14.96
N ALA A 20 1.45 -0.22 13.84
CA ALA A 20 2.82 -0.72 13.79
C ALA A 20 3.81 0.14 14.56
N VAL A 21 3.76 1.48 14.38
CA VAL A 21 4.69 2.39 15.07
C VAL A 21 4.36 2.53 16.55
N ARG A 22 3.13 2.23 16.96
CA ARG A 22 2.68 2.19 18.37
C ARG A 22 2.76 0.77 18.99
N ASN A 23 3.63 -0.10 18.43
CA ASN A 23 3.91 -1.45 18.95
C ASN A 23 2.65 -2.29 19.19
N MET A 24 1.69 -2.27 18.22
CA MET A 24 0.42 -3.00 18.33
C MET A 24 -0.39 -2.63 19.60
N TYR A 25 -0.20 -1.42 20.11
CA TYR A 25 -0.87 -0.93 21.34
C TYR A 25 -0.62 -1.82 22.56
N ASN A 26 0.57 -2.40 22.69
CA ASN A 26 0.95 -3.34 23.77
C ASN A 26 1.32 -2.65 25.09
N GLY A 27 1.15 -1.32 25.20
CA GLY A 27 1.46 -0.52 26.37
C GLY A 27 2.92 -0.01 26.45
N THR A 28 3.79 -0.40 25.52
CA THR A 28 5.16 0.13 25.44
C THR A 28 5.23 1.41 24.61
N SER A 29 6.27 2.21 24.85
CA SER A 29 6.53 3.42 24.05
C SER A 29 6.84 3.06 22.61
N GLY A 30 6.06 3.63 21.68
CA GLY A 30 6.27 3.53 20.23
C GLY A 30 6.98 4.76 19.67
N THR A 31 6.82 4.96 18.36
CA THR A 31 7.32 6.11 17.61
C THR A 31 6.19 6.83 16.88
N GLU A 32 6.49 7.96 16.25
CA GLU A 32 5.54 8.75 15.48
C GLU A 32 5.77 8.57 13.97
N LEU A 33 4.76 8.89 13.17
CA LEU A 33 4.88 8.96 11.71
C LEU A 33 5.41 10.33 11.22
N MET A 34 5.21 11.39 12.01
CA MET A 34 5.68 12.73 11.69
C MET A 34 7.19 12.74 11.40
N GLY A 35 7.58 13.39 10.30
CA GLY A 35 8.97 13.47 9.86
C GLY A 35 9.56 12.19 9.26
N LYS A 36 8.85 11.06 9.28
CA LYS A 36 9.30 9.83 8.61
C LYS A 36 9.10 9.91 7.11
N LYS A 37 9.96 9.21 6.37
CA LYS A 37 9.88 9.07 4.93
C LYS A 37 8.95 7.94 4.54
N LEU A 38 7.86 8.28 3.84
CA LEU A 38 6.90 7.33 3.29
C LEU A 38 7.18 7.09 1.81
N GLY A 39 7.46 5.86 1.44
CA GLY A 39 7.54 5.39 0.06
C GLY A 39 6.20 4.82 -0.41
N ILE A 40 5.69 5.34 -1.50
CA ILE A 40 4.46 4.85 -2.16
C ILE A 40 4.87 4.07 -3.41
N HIS A 41 4.71 2.75 -3.37
CA HIS A 41 5.00 1.89 -4.52
C HIS A 41 3.76 1.70 -5.37
N ALA A 42 3.71 2.35 -6.49
CA ALA A 42 2.63 2.66 -7.44
C ALA A 42 1.73 3.85 -7.03
N TYR A 43 1.66 4.83 -7.95
CA TYR A 43 1.01 6.13 -7.73
C TYR A 43 -0.33 6.24 -8.47
N GLY A 44 -1.16 5.18 -8.35
CA GLY A 44 -2.53 5.14 -8.85
C GLY A 44 -3.53 5.81 -7.90
N ASN A 45 -4.82 5.43 -8.00
CA ASN A 45 -5.88 6.02 -7.17
C ASN A 45 -5.65 5.85 -5.66
N VAL A 46 -5.16 4.69 -5.20
CA VAL A 46 -4.87 4.46 -3.79
C VAL A 46 -3.62 5.22 -3.36
N GLY A 47 -2.53 5.14 -4.12
CA GLY A 47 -1.28 5.84 -3.81
C GLY A 47 -1.45 7.35 -3.67
N ARG A 48 -2.27 7.98 -4.52
CA ARG A 48 -2.61 9.41 -4.42
C ARG A 48 -3.38 9.74 -3.14
N ASN A 49 -4.33 8.90 -2.72
CA ASN A 49 -5.03 9.09 -1.46
C ASN A 49 -4.10 8.89 -0.26
N VAL A 50 -3.18 7.92 -0.32
CA VAL A 50 -2.14 7.72 0.69
C VAL A 50 -1.25 8.97 0.79
N ALA A 51 -0.81 9.54 -0.33
CA ALA A 51 -0.03 10.77 -0.34
C ALA A 51 -0.80 11.94 0.29
N ARG A 52 -2.09 12.08 -0.03
CA ARG A 52 -2.94 13.13 0.55
C ARG A 52 -3.07 13.01 2.08
N ILE A 53 -3.25 11.81 2.60
CA ILE A 53 -3.37 11.57 4.05
C ILE A 53 -1.99 11.78 4.72
N ALA A 54 -0.89 11.31 4.11
CA ALA A 54 0.46 11.43 4.61
C ALA A 54 0.88 12.89 4.88
N LYS A 55 0.42 13.82 4.06
CA LYS A 55 0.63 15.27 4.29
C LYS A 55 0.07 15.73 5.62
N GLY A 56 -1.13 15.24 5.99
CA GLY A 56 -1.74 15.54 7.29
C GLY A 56 -0.98 14.97 8.48
N PHE A 57 -0.21 13.89 8.27
CA PHE A 57 0.69 13.31 9.27
C PHE A 57 2.06 13.98 9.33
N GLY A 58 2.35 14.95 8.46
CA GLY A 58 3.66 15.63 8.40
C GLY A 58 4.80 14.71 7.95
N MET A 59 4.50 13.70 7.10
CA MET A 59 5.50 12.80 6.55
C MET A 59 6.19 13.40 5.32
N GLU A 60 7.45 13.01 5.08
CA GLU A 60 8.10 13.22 3.79
C GLU A 60 7.66 12.12 2.81
N ILE A 61 7.16 12.51 1.64
CA ILE A 61 6.49 11.57 0.75
C ILE A 61 7.31 11.36 -0.52
N TYR A 62 7.61 10.10 -0.79
CA TYR A 62 8.30 9.63 -1.99
C TYR A 62 7.38 8.65 -2.75
N ALA A 63 7.48 8.60 -4.06
CA ALA A 63 6.74 7.62 -4.85
C ALA A 63 7.56 7.11 -6.04
N PHE A 64 7.36 5.84 -6.34
CA PHE A 64 7.80 5.19 -7.58
C PHE A 64 6.59 4.56 -8.26
N ASP A 65 6.46 4.79 -9.56
CA ASP A 65 5.49 4.13 -10.42
C ASP A 65 6.10 3.95 -11.81
N ALA A 66 6.05 2.73 -12.35
CA ALA A 66 6.65 2.41 -13.65
C ALA A 66 5.90 3.05 -14.84
N PHE A 67 4.65 3.50 -14.63
CA PHE A 67 3.77 3.99 -15.69
C PHE A 67 3.31 5.43 -15.48
N CYS A 68 3.36 5.96 -14.26
CA CYS A 68 2.99 7.33 -13.96
C CYS A 68 4.19 8.26 -14.19
N PRO A 69 4.06 9.28 -15.06
CA PRO A 69 5.13 10.25 -15.26
C PRO A 69 5.52 10.95 -13.96
N LYS A 70 6.83 11.24 -13.79
CA LYS A 70 7.35 11.90 -12.59
C LYS A 70 6.70 13.25 -12.33
N GLU A 71 6.46 14.02 -13.38
CA GLU A 71 5.82 15.35 -13.31
C GLU A 71 4.43 15.30 -12.71
N VAL A 72 3.71 14.17 -12.93
CA VAL A 72 2.37 13.95 -12.36
C VAL A 72 2.45 13.67 -10.85
N ILE A 73 3.47 12.95 -10.42
CA ILE A 73 3.75 12.68 -9.00
C ILE A 73 4.17 13.98 -8.30
N GLU A 74 5.10 14.72 -8.89
CA GLU A 74 5.66 15.95 -8.33
C GLU A 74 4.64 17.09 -8.25
N LYS A 75 3.69 17.16 -9.18
CA LYS A 75 2.57 18.10 -9.13
C LYS A 75 1.74 17.97 -7.85
N ASP A 76 1.64 16.77 -7.31
CA ASP A 76 0.97 16.50 -6.04
C ASP A 76 1.86 16.82 -4.82
N GLY A 77 3.06 17.41 -5.01
CA GLY A 77 4.01 17.71 -3.94
C GLY A 77 4.66 16.47 -3.32
N VAL A 78 4.81 15.41 -4.11
CA VAL A 78 5.44 14.14 -3.76
C VAL A 78 6.78 14.04 -4.50
N LYS A 79 7.83 13.56 -3.84
CA LYS A 79 9.14 13.37 -4.46
C LYS A 79 9.13 12.10 -5.33
N ALA A 80 9.22 12.24 -6.65
CA ALA A 80 9.30 11.11 -7.55
C ALA A 80 10.72 10.54 -7.56
N VAL A 81 10.88 9.21 -7.38
CA VAL A 81 12.17 8.51 -7.47
C VAL A 81 12.26 7.69 -8.74
N GLY A 82 13.48 7.32 -9.13
CA GLY A 82 13.78 6.69 -10.41
C GLY A 82 13.55 5.19 -10.46
N SER A 83 13.54 4.52 -9.30
CA SER A 83 13.40 3.06 -9.23
C SER A 83 12.79 2.61 -7.90
N ALA A 84 12.36 1.34 -7.86
CA ALA A 84 11.92 0.71 -6.62
C ALA A 84 13.07 0.63 -5.61
N GLU A 85 14.29 0.32 -6.06
CA GLU A 85 15.47 0.24 -5.20
C GLU A 85 15.75 1.57 -4.49
N GLU A 86 15.63 2.69 -5.20
CA GLU A 86 15.78 4.02 -4.63
C GLU A 86 14.69 4.29 -3.60
N LEU A 87 13.44 3.93 -3.89
CA LEU A 87 12.32 4.08 -2.96
C LEU A 87 12.59 3.35 -1.64
N TYR A 88 12.96 2.06 -1.74
CA TYR A 88 13.17 1.21 -0.56
C TYR A 88 14.40 1.62 0.24
N SER A 89 15.49 2.02 -0.40
CA SER A 89 16.68 2.48 0.32
C SER A 89 16.51 3.84 1.01
N THR A 90 15.51 4.63 0.58
CA THR A 90 15.28 5.99 1.08
C THR A 90 14.25 6.03 2.21
N CYS A 91 13.24 5.14 2.20
CA CYS A 91 12.02 5.32 2.99
C CYS A 91 11.97 4.45 4.24
N ASP A 92 11.54 5.04 5.36
CA ASP A 92 11.31 4.34 6.65
C ASP A 92 10.07 3.45 6.59
N VAL A 93 9.08 3.85 5.82
CA VAL A 93 7.83 3.12 5.59
C VAL A 93 7.61 2.98 4.11
N VAL A 94 7.31 1.77 3.63
CA VAL A 94 6.91 1.54 2.24
C VAL A 94 5.50 0.94 2.22
N SER A 95 4.60 1.59 1.46
CA SER A 95 3.21 1.16 1.25
C SER A 95 3.01 0.69 -0.19
N LEU A 96 2.53 -0.55 -0.33
CA LEU A 96 2.36 -1.21 -1.61
C LEU A 96 0.97 -0.99 -2.18
N HIS A 97 0.91 -0.53 -3.44
CA HIS A 97 -0.33 -0.31 -4.20
C HIS A 97 -0.22 -0.86 -5.63
N ILE A 98 0.79 -1.69 -5.89
CA ILE A 98 1.05 -2.32 -7.19
C ILE A 98 0.01 -3.40 -7.49
N PRO A 99 -0.44 -3.53 -8.76
CA PRO A 99 -1.28 -4.65 -9.18
C PRO A 99 -0.47 -5.96 -9.19
N ALA A 100 -1.15 -7.10 -9.11
CA ALA A 100 -0.51 -8.39 -9.37
C ALA A 100 -0.54 -8.68 -10.89
N THR A 101 0.63 -8.67 -11.50
CA THR A 101 0.87 -9.01 -12.91
C THR A 101 2.00 -10.06 -12.99
N ALA A 102 2.33 -10.53 -14.18
CA ALA A 102 3.46 -11.44 -14.37
C ALA A 102 4.78 -10.80 -13.89
N GLU A 103 4.94 -9.49 -14.13
CA GLU A 103 6.15 -8.73 -13.80
C GLU A 103 6.24 -8.38 -12.31
N THR A 104 5.10 -8.15 -11.66
CA THR A 104 5.06 -7.75 -10.24
C THR A 104 4.94 -8.92 -9.28
N LYS A 105 4.63 -10.12 -9.76
CA LYS A 105 4.58 -11.33 -8.95
C LYS A 105 5.95 -11.61 -8.31
N ASN A 106 5.97 -11.77 -6.99
CA ASN A 106 7.17 -11.98 -6.19
C ASN A 106 8.25 -10.89 -6.35
N SER A 107 7.90 -9.71 -6.89
CA SER A 107 8.85 -8.60 -7.07
C SER A 107 9.30 -7.97 -5.76
N ILE A 108 8.47 -8.08 -4.73
CA ILE A 108 8.81 -7.63 -3.37
C ILE A 108 9.52 -8.81 -2.67
N ASN A 109 10.82 -8.84 -2.83
CA ASN A 109 11.70 -9.94 -2.47
C ASN A 109 12.72 -9.54 -1.39
N TYR A 110 13.55 -10.49 -0.95
CA TYR A 110 14.61 -10.27 0.03
C TYR A 110 15.53 -9.10 -0.36
N ALA A 111 16.06 -9.12 -1.58
CA ALA A 111 17.04 -8.14 -2.03
C ALA A 111 16.50 -6.70 -2.02
N LEU A 112 15.23 -6.53 -2.37
CA LEU A 112 14.57 -5.24 -2.40
C LEU A 112 14.26 -4.74 -0.97
N VAL A 113 13.61 -5.56 -0.16
CA VAL A 113 13.16 -5.17 1.19
C VAL A 113 14.36 -4.99 2.14
N ASN A 114 15.45 -5.73 1.94
CA ASN A 114 16.68 -5.58 2.75
C ASN A 114 17.37 -4.22 2.55
N LYS A 115 17.08 -3.50 1.46
CA LYS A 115 17.57 -2.12 1.25
C LYS A 115 16.95 -1.09 2.21
N MET A 116 15.81 -1.41 2.82
CA MET A 116 15.11 -0.47 3.71
C MET A 116 15.93 -0.14 4.96
N PRO A 117 15.85 1.11 5.46
CA PRO A 117 16.53 1.54 6.68
C PRO A 117 16.22 0.64 7.89
N LYS A 118 17.06 0.74 8.92
CA LYS A 118 16.82 0.03 10.20
C LYS A 118 15.50 0.54 10.82
N GLY A 119 14.69 -0.39 11.34
CA GLY A 119 13.40 -0.09 11.94
C GLY A 119 12.27 0.13 10.93
N ALA A 120 12.49 -0.26 9.68
CA ALA A 120 11.54 -0.05 8.59
C ALA A 120 10.22 -0.81 8.76
N LEU A 121 9.20 -0.27 8.10
CA LEU A 121 7.86 -0.83 8.05
C LEU A 121 7.43 -1.06 6.59
N LEU A 122 7.08 -2.31 6.27
CA LEU A 122 6.43 -2.66 5.01
C LEU A 122 4.91 -2.81 5.23
N VAL A 123 4.10 -2.14 4.42
CA VAL A 123 2.63 -2.20 4.47
C VAL A 123 2.08 -2.70 3.14
N ASN A 124 1.29 -3.78 3.14
CA ASN A 124 0.69 -4.33 1.94
C ASN A 124 -0.85 -4.30 2.01
N THR A 125 -1.46 -3.37 1.31
CA THR A 125 -2.91 -3.31 1.07
C THR A 125 -3.26 -3.63 -0.39
N ALA A 126 -2.29 -4.08 -1.18
CA ALA A 126 -2.40 -4.32 -2.62
C ALA A 126 -2.81 -5.77 -2.94
N ARG A 127 -1.84 -6.68 -3.05
CA ARG A 127 -2.04 -8.09 -3.42
C ARG A 127 -0.99 -8.97 -2.72
N LYS A 128 -1.36 -10.18 -2.29
CA LYS A 128 -0.40 -11.12 -1.67
C LYS A 128 0.64 -11.63 -2.68
N GLU A 129 0.24 -11.79 -3.93
CA GLU A 129 1.06 -12.36 -4.99
C GLU A 129 2.30 -11.52 -5.31
N VAL A 130 2.33 -10.24 -4.93
CA VAL A 130 3.50 -9.37 -5.17
C VAL A 130 4.64 -9.66 -4.19
N ILE A 131 4.35 -10.26 -3.03
CA ILE A 131 5.34 -10.61 -2.00
C ILE A 131 5.92 -11.99 -2.29
N ASN A 132 7.24 -12.11 -2.24
CA ASN A 132 7.91 -13.39 -2.08
C ASN A 132 7.91 -13.73 -0.57
N GLU A 133 6.89 -14.48 -0.15
CA GLU A 133 6.66 -14.76 1.27
C GLU A 133 7.80 -15.53 1.92
N ALA A 134 8.41 -16.49 1.21
CA ALA A 134 9.53 -17.28 1.73
C ALA A 134 10.75 -16.40 2.00
N GLU A 135 11.09 -15.52 1.06
CA GLU A 135 12.21 -14.59 1.19
C GLU A 135 11.93 -13.50 2.25
N LEU A 136 10.67 -13.05 2.38
CA LEU A 136 10.31 -12.09 3.42
C LEU A 136 10.40 -12.72 4.82
N ILE A 137 10.02 -13.99 4.97
CA ILE A 137 10.19 -14.74 6.23
C ILE A 137 11.67 -14.83 6.59
N GLN A 138 12.52 -15.26 5.65
CA GLN A 138 13.96 -15.32 5.86
C GLN A 138 14.51 -13.97 6.31
N LEU A 139 14.17 -12.90 5.59
CA LEU A 139 14.64 -11.55 5.93
C LEU A 139 14.17 -11.10 7.33
N MET A 140 12.93 -11.37 7.70
CA MET A 140 12.40 -11.00 9.03
C MET A 140 13.00 -11.82 10.17
N GLU A 141 13.55 -13.01 9.91
CA GLU A 141 14.35 -13.78 10.88
C GLU A 141 15.71 -13.11 11.13
N GLU A 142 16.35 -12.61 10.09
CA GLU A 142 17.64 -11.91 10.14
C GLU A 142 17.48 -10.47 10.67
N ARG A 143 16.45 -9.75 10.19
CA ARG A 143 16.15 -8.36 10.54
C ARG A 143 15.03 -8.27 11.59
N THR A 144 15.41 -8.35 12.84
CA THR A 144 14.48 -8.29 13.98
C THR A 144 13.84 -6.90 14.18
N ASP A 145 14.31 -5.89 13.46
CA ASP A 145 13.83 -4.51 13.44
C ASP A 145 12.71 -4.29 12.42
N LEU A 146 12.62 -5.15 11.39
CA LEU A 146 11.65 -5.02 10.29
C LEU A 146 10.24 -5.42 10.75
N LYS A 147 9.25 -4.59 10.38
CA LYS A 147 7.83 -4.86 10.62
C LYS A 147 7.09 -5.05 9.29
N TYR A 148 6.11 -5.95 9.28
CA TYR A 148 5.23 -6.22 8.15
C TYR A 148 3.76 -6.21 8.55
N MET A 149 2.97 -5.30 7.92
CA MET A 149 1.54 -5.15 8.13
C MET A 149 0.79 -5.39 6.83
N THR A 150 -0.30 -6.14 6.86
CA THR A 150 -1.04 -6.43 5.64
C THR A 150 -2.55 -6.49 5.84
N ASP A 151 -3.31 -6.06 4.82
CA ASP A 151 -4.76 -6.25 4.70
C ASP A 151 -5.11 -7.54 3.92
N ILE A 152 -4.11 -8.29 3.51
CA ILE A 152 -4.30 -9.49 2.70
C ILE A 152 -3.53 -10.62 3.34
N MET A 153 -4.29 -11.58 3.90
CA MET A 153 -3.71 -12.73 4.58
C MET A 153 -2.74 -13.48 3.64
N PRO A 154 -1.44 -13.57 3.99
CA PRO A 154 -0.46 -14.34 3.25
C PRO A 154 -0.80 -15.83 3.27
N ALA A 155 -0.27 -16.61 2.32
CA ALA A 155 -0.39 -18.06 2.37
C ALA A 155 0.34 -18.65 3.60
N ALA A 156 1.49 -18.05 3.96
CA ALA A 156 2.28 -18.44 5.13
C ALA A 156 1.87 -17.70 6.44
N ASN A 157 0.60 -17.28 6.56
CA ASN A 157 0.12 -16.48 7.70
C ASN A 157 0.43 -17.08 9.06
N GLU A 158 0.28 -18.40 9.22
CA GLU A 158 0.57 -19.09 10.49
C GLU A 158 2.05 -18.96 10.87
N THR A 159 2.95 -19.09 9.88
CA THR A 159 4.38 -18.92 10.08
C THR A 159 4.72 -17.48 10.49
N PHE A 160 4.15 -16.49 9.80
CA PHE A 160 4.36 -15.08 10.16
C PHE A 160 3.84 -14.79 11.57
N ALA A 161 2.65 -15.24 11.92
CA ALA A 161 2.05 -15.00 13.24
C ALA A 161 2.85 -15.66 14.36
N ALA A 162 3.32 -16.89 14.16
CA ALA A 162 4.08 -17.63 15.17
C ALA A 162 5.47 -17.06 15.39
N LYS A 163 6.20 -16.67 14.30
CA LYS A 163 7.60 -16.25 14.40
C LYS A 163 7.77 -14.75 14.69
N PHE A 164 6.82 -13.91 14.27
CA PHE A 164 7.02 -12.45 14.26
C PHE A 164 5.97 -11.69 15.09
N ALA A 165 5.54 -12.29 16.21
CA ALA A 165 4.63 -11.62 17.14
C ALA A 165 5.15 -10.21 17.52
N GLY A 166 4.25 -9.21 17.47
CA GLY A 166 4.60 -7.80 17.70
C GLY A 166 5.27 -7.07 16.51
N ARG A 167 5.64 -7.78 15.46
CA ARG A 167 6.24 -7.22 14.22
C ARG A 167 5.45 -7.54 12.95
N TYR A 168 4.48 -8.41 13.06
CA TYR A 168 3.58 -8.82 11.98
C TYR A 168 2.13 -8.67 12.39
N PHE A 169 1.30 -8.22 11.46
CA PHE A 169 -0.15 -8.23 11.57
C PHE A 169 -0.79 -8.42 10.20
N SER A 170 -1.83 -9.26 10.15
CA SER A 170 -2.73 -9.37 9.01
C SER A 170 -4.16 -9.21 9.45
N THR A 171 -4.97 -8.48 8.68
CA THR A 171 -6.43 -8.55 8.85
C THR A 171 -6.94 -9.96 8.56
N PRO A 172 -8.02 -10.41 9.23
CA PRO A 172 -8.54 -11.79 9.04
C PRO A 172 -9.08 -12.06 7.64
N LYS A 173 -9.39 -11.00 6.91
CA LYS A 173 -9.80 -11.00 5.49
C LYS A 173 -9.51 -9.64 4.90
N LYS A 174 -9.48 -9.52 3.57
CA LYS A 174 -9.31 -8.22 2.91
C LYS A 174 -10.42 -7.24 3.29
N MET A 175 -10.07 -6.16 3.96
CA MET A 175 -10.99 -5.18 4.54
C MET A 175 -10.86 -3.77 3.96
N GLY A 176 -9.78 -3.45 3.26
CA GLY A 176 -9.48 -2.09 2.83
C GLY A 176 -10.60 -1.38 2.06
N ALA A 177 -11.42 -2.13 1.34
CA ALA A 177 -12.57 -1.60 0.59
C ALA A 177 -13.93 -1.78 1.32
N GLN A 178 -13.94 -2.33 2.54
CA GLN A 178 -15.18 -2.70 3.25
C GLN A 178 -15.66 -1.56 4.14
N THR A 179 -16.08 -0.45 3.51
CA THR A 179 -16.73 0.68 4.19
C THR A 179 -18.10 0.97 3.55
N ALA A 180 -19.01 1.53 4.32
CA ALA A 180 -20.33 1.92 3.81
C ALA A 180 -20.20 2.93 2.65
N GLU A 181 -19.31 3.91 2.81
CA GLU A 181 -19.04 4.95 1.81
C GLU A 181 -18.48 4.37 0.51
N ALA A 182 -17.54 3.42 0.59
CA ALA A 182 -16.97 2.78 -0.60
C ALA A 182 -18.03 2.02 -1.40
N ASN A 183 -18.94 1.33 -0.71
CA ASN A 183 -20.05 0.60 -1.34
C ASN A 183 -21.06 1.56 -1.99
N ILE A 184 -21.46 2.63 -1.28
CA ILE A 184 -22.37 3.66 -1.80
C ILE A 184 -21.75 4.34 -3.02
N ASN A 185 -20.50 4.77 -2.93
CA ASN A 185 -19.79 5.44 -4.02
C ASN A 185 -19.65 4.53 -5.25
N ALA A 186 -19.37 3.24 -5.06
CA ALA A 186 -19.30 2.27 -6.15
C ALA A 186 -20.67 2.12 -6.86
N GLY A 187 -21.76 2.04 -6.10
CA GLY A 187 -23.13 1.96 -6.64
C GLY A 187 -23.50 3.22 -7.43
N ILE A 188 -23.27 4.39 -6.87
CA ILE A 188 -23.53 5.69 -7.54
C ILE A 188 -22.69 5.81 -8.82
N ALA A 189 -21.40 5.44 -8.77
CA ALA A 189 -20.53 5.51 -9.94
C ALA A 189 -20.98 4.54 -11.04
N ALA A 190 -21.40 3.31 -10.67
CA ALA A 190 -21.94 2.35 -11.62
C ALA A 190 -23.21 2.89 -12.32
N ALA A 191 -24.15 3.43 -11.56
CA ALA A 191 -25.36 4.03 -12.10
C ALA A 191 -25.04 5.20 -13.06
N LYS A 192 -24.15 6.10 -12.68
CA LYS A 192 -23.70 7.22 -13.54
C LYS A 192 -23.04 6.73 -14.82
N GLN A 193 -22.22 5.68 -14.78
CA GLN A 193 -21.58 5.12 -15.97
C GLN A 193 -22.61 4.49 -16.91
N ILE A 194 -23.59 3.76 -16.40
CA ILE A 194 -24.69 3.17 -17.20
C ILE A 194 -25.51 4.28 -17.86
N VAL A 195 -25.93 5.29 -17.09
CA VAL A 195 -26.71 6.43 -17.62
C VAL A 195 -25.92 7.19 -18.69
N GLY A 196 -24.62 7.46 -18.46
CA GLY A 196 -23.76 8.13 -19.44
C GLY A 196 -23.60 7.31 -20.73
N PHE A 197 -23.51 5.99 -20.64
CA PHE A 197 -23.50 5.13 -21.81
C PHE A 197 -24.82 5.19 -22.59
N LEU A 198 -25.96 5.06 -21.92
CA LEU A 198 -27.27 5.04 -22.55
C LEU A 198 -27.69 6.39 -23.14
N LYS A 199 -27.32 7.50 -22.49
CA LYS A 199 -27.68 8.86 -22.96
C LYS A 199 -26.69 9.43 -23.96
N ASP A 200 -25.40 9.27 -23.69
CA ASP A 200 -24.33 10.02 -24.36
C ASP A 200 -23.35 9.10 -25.13
N GLY A 201 -23.58 7.78 -25.14
CA GLY A 201 -22.67 6.80 -25.74
C GLY A 201 -21.28 6.76 -25.06
N CYS A 202 -21.16 7.21 -23.82
CA CYS A 202 -19.87 7.31 -23.13
C CYS A 202 -19.29 5.93 -22.81
N GLU A 203 -18.21 5.54 -23.49
CA GLU A 203 -17.51 4.26 -23.32
C GLU A 203 -16.26 4.33 -22.45
N LYS A 204 -16.06 5.40 -21.70
CA LYS A 204 -14.84 5.65 -20.91
C LYS A 204 -14.40 4.46 -20.05
N PHE A 205 -15.34 3.72 -19.48
CA PHE A 205 -15.09 2.59 -18.57
C PHE A 205 -15.46 1.22 -19.15
N ARG A 206 -15.61 1.16 -20.47
CA ARG A 206 -15.89 -0.10 -21.17
C ARG A 206 -14.69 -1.03 -21.11
N VAL A 207 -14.88 -2.27 -20.56
CA VAL A 207 -13.80 -3.25 -20.35
C VAL A 207 -13.67 -4.25 -21.51
N ASN A 208 -14.72 -4.42 -22.33
CA ASN A 208 -14.77 -5.35 -23.45
C ASN A 208 -14.47 -4.66 -24.81
N ARG A 209 -13.55 -3.71 -24.82
CA ARG A 209 -13.04 -3.17 -26.07
C ARG A 209 -12.24 -4.25 -26.78
N LYS A 210 -12.63 -4.56 -28.05
CA LYS A 210 -11.81 -5.37 -28.95
C LYS A 210 -10.66 -4.56 -29.47
#